data_1e57dca313401ad55f3c0e0910fde767
#
_entry.id   1e57dca313401ad55f3c0e0910fde767
#
_cell.length_a   1.000
_cell.length_b   1.000
_cell.length_c   1.000
_cell.angle_alpha   90.00
_cell.angle_beta   90.00
_cell.angle_gamma   90.00
#
_symmetry.space_group_name_H-M   'P 1'
#
loop_
_entity.id
_entity.type
_entity.pdbx_description
1 polymer ?
#
loop_
_entity_poly.entity_id
_entity_poly.type
_entity_poly.pdbx_seq_one_letter_code
_entity_poly.pdbx_strand_id
1 'polypeptide(L)'
;MTGPQQILIVEDEPLIAMMLEDFLDVLEKQSAGTADTVATALARVEQGGIDAVILDLNLRGGEKSTPIAEALADKGIPFVFATGGSDDSLDPRFRDRPYLTKPFTMDGVAKALEAL
;
A
#
# COMPACT_ATOMS: atom_id res chain seq x y z
N MET A 1 -13.32 -10.83 -13.19
CA MET A 1 -12.06 -10.28 -12.70
C MET A 1 -11.92 -10.56 -11.24
N THR A 2 -10.74 -10.95 -10.84
CA THR A 2 -10.47 -11.29 -9.46
C THR A 2 -9.62 -10.22 -8.80
N GLY A 3 -9.86 -9.99 -7.52
CA GLY A 3 -9.10 -9.08 -6.71
C GLY A 3 -9.45 -7.61 -6.91
N PRO A 4 -8.81 -6.76 -6.15
CA PRO A 4 -9.07 -5.31 -6.19
C PRO A 4 -8.58 -4.70 -7.50
N GLN A 5 -9.26 -3.65 -7.96
CA GLN A 5 -8.97 -2.98 -9.22
C GLN A 5 -8.34 -1.60 -9.03
N GLN A 6 -8.82 -0.80 -8.08
CA GLN A 6 -8.32 0.54 -7.82
C GLN A 6 -7.37 0.51 -6.64
N ILE A 7 -6.10 0.68 -6.91
CA ILE A 7 -5.05 0.49 -5.91
C ILE A 7 -4.39 1.83 -5.59
N LEU A 8 -4.47 2.26 -4.34
CA LEU A 8 -3.73 3.43 -3.87
C LEU A 8 -2.32 2.99 -3.47
N ILE A 9 -1.33 3.76 -3.87
CA ILE A 9 0.07 3.52 -3.52
C ILE A 9 0.50 4.59 -2.52
N VAL A 10 0.92 4.18 -1.32
CA VAL A 10 1.46 5.08 -0.31
C VAL A 10 2.95 4.80 -0.20
N GLU A 11 3.74 5.66 -0.81
CA GLU A 11 5.19 5.49 -0.94
C GLU A 11 5.84 6.85 -1.11
N ASP A 12 6.89 7.13 -0.36
CA ASP A 12 7.53 8.45 -0.40
C ASP A 12 8.65 8.56 -1.42
N GLU A 13 9.08 7.45 -2.03
CA GLU A 13 10.11 7.49 -3.07
C GLU A 13 9.44 7.48 -4.44
N PRO A 14 9.55 8.58 -5.22
CA PRO A 14 8.83 8.70 -6.49
C PRO A 14 9.15 7.60 -7.49
N LEU A 15 10.40 7.16 -7.54
CA LEU A 15 10.78 6.11 -8.49
C LEU A 15 10.16 4.77 -8.13
N ILE A 16 10.06 4.47 -6.85
CA ILE A 16 9.42 3.23 -6.39
C ILE A 16 7.93 3.29 -6.65
N ALA A 17 7.30 4.43 -6.38
CA ALA A 17 5.88 4.61 -6.65
C ALA A 17 5.58 4.42 -8.14
N MET A 18 6.43 4.99 -9.00
CA MET A 18 6.30 4.84 -10.45
C MET A 18 6.43 3.39 -10.88
N MET A 19 7.39 2.66 -10.30
CA MET A 19 7.59 1.25 -10.59
C MET A 19 6.34 0.44 -10.21
N LEU A 20 5.75 0.73 -9.06
CA LEU A 20 4.54 0.05 -8.64
C LEU A 20 3.38 0.36 -9.58
N GLU A 21 3.25 1.60 -10.04
CA GLU A 21 2.22 1.95 -11.02
C GLU A 21 2.40 1.16 -12.31
N ASP A 22 3.65 0.99 -12.78
CA ASP A 22 3.93 0.20 -13.96
C ASP A 22 3.54 -1.27 -13.76
N PHE A 23 3.82 -1.82 -12.58
CA PHE A 23 3.42 -3.19 -12.26
C PHE A 23 1.91 -3.35 -12.28
N LEU A 24 1.19 -2.38 -11.71
CA LEU A 24 -0.27 -2.41 -11.70
C LEU A 24 -0.82 -2.39 -13.12
N ASP A 25 -0.24 -1.58 -13.98
CA ASP A 25 -0.67 -1.50 -15.38
C ASP A 25 -0.53 -2.85 -16.08
N VAL A 26 0.61 -3.50 -15.91
CA VAL A 26 0.85 -4.83 -16.50
C VAL A 26 -0.13 -5.86 -15.94
N LEU A 27 -0.50 -5.74 -14.66
CA LEU A 27 -1.44 -6.64 -14.01
C LEU A 27 -2.90 -6.28 -14.29
N GLU A 28 -3.13 -5.30 -15.16
CA GLU A 28 -4.48 -4.84 -15.52
C GLU A 28 -5.25 -4.26 -14.33
N LYS A 29 -4.52 -3.66 -13.40
CA LYS A 29 -5.08 -2.90 -12.29
C LYS A 29 -4.94 -1.42 -12.59
N GLN A 30 -5.63 -0.58 -11.84
CA GLN A 30 -5.53 0.87 -12.01
C GLN A 30 -4.94 1.49 -10.75
N SER A 31 -4.08 2.49 -10.96
CA SER A 31 -3.58 3.28 -9.86
C SER A 31 -4.67 4.28 -9.44
N ALA A 32 -5.04 4.24 -8.17
CA ALA A 32 -5.97 5.23 -7.61
C ALA A 32 -5.21 6.50 -7.18
N GLY A 33 -3.93 6.57 -7.51
CA GLY A 33 -3.07 7.69 -7.16
C GLY A 33 -1.93 7.25 -6.28
N THR A 34 -1.07 8.21 -5.94
CA THR A 34 0.03 7.99 -5.01
C THR A 34 -0.04 9.03 -3.90
N ALA A 35 0.44 8.66 -2.72
CA ALA A 35 0.53 9.56 -1.59
C ALA A 35 1.89 9.35 -0.93
N ASP A 36 2.50 10.42 -0.45
CA ASP A 36 3.85 10.36 0.10
C ASP A 36 3.93 10.76 1.57
N THR A 37 2.81 11.15 2.17
CA THR A 37 2.75 11.50 3.59
C THR A 37 1.49 10.91 4.21
N VAL A 38 1.46 10.89 5.54
CA VAL A 38 0.26 10.45 6.26
C VAL A 38 -0.93 11.35 5.90
N ALA A 39 -0.71 12.68 5.89
CA ALA A 39 -1.80 13.63 5.62
C ALA A 39 -2.39 13.43 4.22
N THR A 40 -1.55 13.30 3.19
CA THR A 40 -2.05 13.12 1.83
C THR A 40 -2.73 11.78 1.65
N ALA A 41 -2.22 10.75 2.30
CA ALA A 41 -2.83 9.42 2.22
C ALA A 41 -4.20 9.41 2.88
N LEU A 42 -4.33 10.00 4.07
CA LEU A 42 -5.62 10.08 4.75
C LEU A 42 -6.63 10.88 3.95
N ALA A 43 -6.21 11.99 3.35
CA ALA A 43 -7.10 12.78 2.50
C ALA A 43 -7.59 11.96 1.30
N ARG A 44 -6.72 11.19 0.70
CA ARG A 44 -7.10 10.36 -0.45
C ARG A 44 -8.08 9.25 -0.05
N VAL A 45 -7.84 8.63 1.10
CA VAL A 45 -8.73 7.58 1.62
C VAL A 45 -10.13 8.14 1.86
N GLU A 46 -10.23 9.35 2.36
CA GLU A 46 -11.53 9.99 2.61
C GLU A 46 -12.31 10.25 1.32
N GLN A 47 -11.62 10.43 0.19
CA GLN A 47 -12.29 10.65 -1.10
C GLN A 47 -13.01 9.41 -1.61
N GLY A 48 -12.60 8.23 -1.15
CA GLY A 48 -13.22 7.00 -1.60
C GLY A 48 -12.71 6.50 -2.95
N GLY A 49 -13.34 5.46 -3.47
CA GLY A 49 -12.97 4.90 -4.78
C GLY A 49 -11.72 4.04 -4.76
N ILE A 50 -11.32 3.57 -3.59
CA ILE A 50 -10.11 2.75 -3.42
C ILE A 50 -10.53 1.34 -3.05
N ASP A 51 -10.03 0.35 -3.79
CA ASP A 51 -10.31 -1.06 -3.53
C ASP A 51 -9.27 -1.69 -2.62
N ALA A 52 -8.03 -1.25 -2.71
CA ALA A 52 -6.94 -1.76 -1.88
C ALA A 52 -5.80 -0.76 -1.84
N VAL A 53 -4.86 -0.96 -0.93
CA VAL A 53 -3.73 -0.05 -0.75
C VAL A 53 -2.43 -0.84 -0.59
N ILE A 54 -1.38 -0.36 -1.26
CA ILE A 54 -0.01 -0.78 -1.00
C ILE A 54 0.57 0.30 -0.10
N LEU A 55 0.93 -0.06 1.11
CA LEU A 55 1.24 0.89 2.18
C LEU A 55 2.66 0.69 2.70
N ASP A 56 3.55 1.65 2.41
CA ASP A 56 4.89 1.63 2.97
C ASP A 56 4.81 1.85 4.48
N LEU A 57 5.60 1.08 5.23
CA LEU A 57 5.62 1.19 6.69
C LEU A 57 6.20 2.51 7.18
N ASN A 58 7.18 3.04 6.47
CA ASN A 58 7.85 4.27 6.86
C ASN A 58 7.79 5.28 5.73
N LEU A 59 7.35 6.49 6.05
CA LEU A 59 7.17 7.55 5.08
C LEU A 59 8.16 8.69 5.33
N ARG A 60 8.05 9.73 4.51
CA ARG A 60 8.93 10.89 4.55
C ARG A 60 8.99 11.49 5.95
N GLY A 61 10.19 11.87 6.36
CA GLY A 61 10.38 12.49 7.66
C GLY A 61 10.28 11.53 8.84
N GLY A 62 10.33 10.22 8.56
CA GLY A 62 10.23 9.22 9.61
C GLY A 62 8.82 8.94 10.08
N GLU A 63 7.81 9.44 9.37
CA GLU A 63 6.42 9.18 9.74
C GLU A 63 6.13 7.68 9.64
N LYS A 64 5.39 7.18 10.61
CA LYS A 64 4.89 5.80 10.55
C LYS A 64 3.54 5.77 9.88
N SER A 65 3.27 4.71 9.14
CA SER A 65 2.00 4.59 8.44
C SER A 65 0.87 4.03 9.30
N THR A 66 1.09 3.82 10.58
CA THR A 66 0.08 3.27 11.49
C THR A 66 -1.26 4.01 11.43
N PRO A 67 -1.31 5.36 11.45
CA PRO A 67 -2.60 6.04 11.35
C PRO A 67 -3.34 5.72 10.05
N ILE A 68 -2.61 5.52 8.95
CA ILE A 68 -3.22 5.17 7.68
C ILE A 68 -3.80 3.76 7.78
N ALA A 69 -3.03 2.81 8.33
CA ALA A 69 -3.50 1.43 8.50
C ALA A 69 -4.75 1.38 9.36
N GLU A 70 -4.80 2.18 10.43
CA GLU A 70 -5.97 2.24 11.29
C GLU A 70 -7.20 2.75 10.54
N ALA A 71 -7.03 3.81 9.74
CA ALA A 71 -8.13 4.35 8.96
C ALA A 71 -8.64 3.35 7.93
N LEU A 72 -7.74 2.63 7.28
CA LEU A 72 -8.10 1.61 6.29
C LEU A 72 -8.86 0.46 6.96
N ALA A 73 -8.39 0.01 8.12
CA ALA A 73 -9.05 -1.05 8.86
C ALA A 73 -10.46 -0.63 9.28
N ASP A 74 -10.63 0.61 9.73
CA ASP A 74 -11.94 1.13 10.13
C ASP A 74 -12.92 1.18 8.98
N LYS A 75 -12.42 1.43 7.76
CA LYS A 75 -13.27 1.50 6.57
C LYS A 75 -13.42 0.16 5.87
N GLY A 76 -12.74 -0.87 6.35
CA GLY A 76 -12.79 -2.19 5.72
C GLY A 76 -12.06 -2.27 4.40
N ILE A 77 -11.10 -1.39 4.15
CA ILE A 77 -10.30 -1.39 2.93
C ILE A 77 -9.08 -2.28 3.14
N PRO A 78 -8.92 -3.34 2.33
CA PRO A 78 -7.77 -4.22 2.48
C PRO A 78 -6.47 -3.53 2.05
N PHE A 79 -5.37 -3.90 2.68
CA PHE A 79 -4.08 -3.31 2.36
C PHE A 79 -2.95 -4.30 2.60
N VAL A 80 -1.82 -4.05 1.93
CA VAL A 80 -0.61 -4.83 2.08
C VAL A 80 0.52 -3.87 2.47
N PHE A 81 1.32 -4.27 3.45
CA PHE A 81 2.46 -3.47 3.86
C PHE A 81 3.65 -3.70 2.94
N ALA A 82 4.40 -2.63 2.68
CA ALA A 82 5.67 -2.69 1.97
C ALA A 82 6.79 -2.39 2.97
N THR A 83 7.81 -3.23 3.00
CA THR A 83 8.86 -3.12 4.01
C THR A 83 10.23 -3.37 3.38
N GLY A 84 11.25 -2.67 3.89
CA GLY A 84 12.62 -2.81 3.40
C GLY A 84 13.41 -3.94 4.07
N GLY A 85 12.78 -4.75 4.89
CA GLY A 85 13.47 -5.84 5.58
C GLY A 85 12.72 -6.23 6.84
N SER A 86 13.42 -6.75 7.82
CA SER A 86 12.79 -7.05 9.10
C SER A 86 12.33 -5.74 9.72
N ASP A 87 11.10 -5.67 10.12
CA ASP A 87 10.56 -4.46 10.67
C ASP A 87 9.85 -4.74 11.98
N ASP A 88 10.49 -4.31 13.07
CA ASP A 88 9.97 -4.50 14.40
C ASP A 88 8.94 -3.42 14.77
N SER A 89 8.78 -2.42 13.91
CA SER A 89 7.88 -1.31 14.19
C SER A 89 6.44 -1.59 13.80
N LEU A 90 6.17 -2.73 13.18
CA LEU A 90 4.82 -3.09 12.79
C LEU A 90 3.95 -3.33 14.00
N ASP A 91 2.81 -2.64 14.05
CA ASP A 91 1.84 -2.82 15.13
C ASP A 91 1.36 -4.27 15.15
N PRO A 92 1.33 -4.92 16.32
CA PRO A 92 0.89 -6.32 16.41
C PRO A 92 -0.49 -6.58 15.80
N ARG A 93 -1.38 -5.59 15.80
CA ARG A 93 -2.72 -5.74 15.21
C ARG A 93 -2.68 -6.06 13.73
N PHE A 94 -1.58 -5.70 13.04
CA PHE A 94 -1.50 -5.82 11.59
C PHE A 94 -0.52 -6.90 11.14
N ARG A 95 0.00 -7.71 12.06
CA ARG A 95 0.99 -8.73 11.71
C ARG A 95 0.43 -9.83 10.82
N ASP A 96 -0.88 -10.02 10.83
CA ASP A 96 -1.53 -11.02 9.99
C ASP A 96 -1.78 -10.54 8.57
N ARG A 97 -1.51 -9.25 8.29
CA ARG A 97 -1.73 -8.70 6.98
C ARG A 97 -0.64 -9.15 6.02
N PRO A 98 -0.96 -9.34 4.72
CA PRO A 98 0.08 -9.61 3.74
C PRO A 98 1.07 -8.47 3.67
N TYR A 99 2.29 -8.77 3.30
CA TYR A 99 3.30 -7.74 3.15
C TYR A 99 4.22 -8.06 1.98
N LEU A 100 4.84 -7.00 1.45
CA LEU A 100 5.81 -7.06 0.37
C LEU A 100 7.17 -6.68 0.90
N THR A 101 8.20 -7.40 0.48
CA THR A 101 9.58 -7.07 0.84
C THR A 101 10.24 -6.37 -0.32
N LYS A 102 10.94 -5.27 -0.05
CA LYS A 102 11.72 -4.57 -1.07
C LYS A 102 13.01 -5.35 -1.36
N PRO A 103 13.52 -5.38 -2.59
CA PRO A 103 12.94 -4.77 -3.77
C PRO A 103 11.72 -5.53 -4.28
N PHE A 104 10.75 -4.81 -4.80
CA PHE A 104 9.51 -5.41 -5.29
C PHE A 104 9.72 -6.13 -6.61
N THR A 105 8.97 -7.24 -6.80
CA THR A 105 8.87 -7.90 -8.09
C THR A 105 7.41 -7.87 -8.52
N MET A 106 7.18 -7.96 -9.82
CA MET A 106 5.81 -7.99 -10.33
C MET A 106 5.05 -9.20 -9.78
N ASP A 107 5.70 -10.35 -9.72
CA ASP A 107 5.09 -11.57 -9.19
C ASP A 107 4.73 -11.41 -7.71
N GLY A 108 5.61 -10.78 -6.93
CA GLY A 108 5.34 -10.52 -5.51
C GLY A 108 4.16 -9.60 -5.32
N VAL A 109 4.07 -8.53 -6.13
CA VAL A 109 2.94 -7.60 -6.07
C VAL A 109 1.64 -8.32 -6.45
N ALA A 110 1.67 -9.11 -7.52
CA ALA A 110 0.48 -9.86 -7.95
C ALA A 110 -0.02 -10.79 -6.86
N LYS A 111 0.88 -11.55 -6.23
CA LYS A 111 0.49 -12.48 -5.17
C LYS A 111 -0.05 -11.76 -3.94
N ALA A 112 0.56 -10.63 -3.57
CA ALA A 112 0.10 -9.87 -2.43
C ALA A 112 -1.31 -9.32 -2.64
N LEU A 113 -1.59 -8.81 -3.85
CA LEU A 113 -2.92 -8.29 -4.17
C LEU A 113 -3.96 -9.40 -4.23
N GLU A 114 -3.59 -10.57 -4.73
CA GLU A 114 -4.51 -11.70 -4.77
C GLU A 114 -4.88 -12.19 -3.37
N ALA A 115 -4.01 -11.96 -2.38
CA ALA A 115 -4.26 -12.37 -1.00
C ALA A 115 -5.23 -11.42 -0.26
N LEU A 116 -5.58 -10.30 -0.84
CA LEU A 116 -6.46 -9.33 -0.19
C LEU A 116 -7.96 -9.63 -0.33
#